data_c1ea8254c97361171659158342c74928
#
_entry.id   c1ea8254c97361171659158342c74928
#
_cell.length_a   1.000
_cell.length_b   1.000
_cell.length_c   1.000
_cell.angle_alpha   90.00
_cell.angle_beta   90.00
_cell.angle_gamma   90.00
#
_symmetry.space_group_name_H-M   'P 1'
#
loop_
_entity.id
_entity.type
_entity.pdbx_description
1 polymer ?
#
loop_
_entity_poly.entity_id
_entity_poly.type
_entity_poly.pdbx_seq_one_letter_code
_entity_poly.pdbx_strand_id
1 'polypeptide(L)'
;YTDIHGFIDIHGFVDIHTHILPGVDDGAESMMQSIRMARIAAMEGISRIILTPHQRADRRCVSPEGIVRRMKLLQEEIDRQKIPIRLYPGSELFYRHGIEELLAAGKLMTLAGSSYCLVEFFPEENYAYIRDGLNRLSSFGFRPILAHAERYERINEEDHAAELKRQTGCLYQVNAGALTGENGFTWKSRSRKLLKNGLVDFIATDAHNEKERGPRIGRCADWLEKRLGEAERKHLLTGNPAAVLADREL
;
A
#
# COMPACT_ATOMS: atom_id res chain seq x y z
N TYR A 1 -1.65 -20.06 12.08
CA TYR A 1 -1.02 -21.34 11.76
C TYR A 1 0.05 -21.07 10.72
N THR A 2 1.33 -21.14 11.11
CA THR A 2 2.48 -21.15 10.20
C THR A 2 2.69 -22.62 9.82
N ASP A 3 2.62 -22.92 8.53
CA ASP A 3 3.04 -24.22 8.03
C ASP A 3 4.56 -24.34 8.19
N ILE A 4 5.07 -25.57 8.39
CA ILE A 4 6.49 -25.90 8.59
C ILE A 4 7.41 -25.45 7.43
N HIS A 5 6.87 -24.89 6.35
CA HIS A 5 7.56 -24.30 5.21
C HIS A 5 7.48 -22.78 5.12
N GLY A 6 6.99 -22.07 6.18
CA GLY A 6 6.92 -20.63 6.21
C GLY A 6 5.90 -20.00 5.25
N PHE A 7 4.99 -20.79 4.68
CA PHE A 7 3.89 -20.27 3.88
C PHE A 7 2.79 -19.75 4.83
N ILE A 8 2.51 -18.46 4.73
CA ILE A 8 1.31 -17.89 5.36
C ILE A 8 0.12 -18.30 4.47
N ASP A 9 -0.72 -19.20 4.95
CA ASP A 9 -1.97 -19.53 4.26
C ASP A 9 -2.91 -18.31 4.33
N ILE A 10 -3.05 -17.61 3.20
CA ILE A 10 -3.82 -16.39 3.09
C ILE A 10 -5.11 -16.69 2.33
N HIS A 11 -6.19 -16.78 3.08
CA HIS A 11 -7.53 -16.74 2.51
C HIS A 11 -7.99 -15.28 2.40
N GLY A 12 -8.34 -14.82 1.18
CA GLY A 12 -8.76 -13.45 0.90
C GLY A 12 -7.62 -12.53 0.43
N PHE A 13 -7.98 -11.27 0.22
CA PHE A 13 -7.05 -10.24 -0.27
C PHE A 13 -6.24 -9.63 0.87
N VAL A 14 -5.08 -9.07 0.51
CA VAL A 14 -4.22 -8.30 1.42
C VAL A 14 -4.14 -6.87 0.91
N ASP A 15 -4.59 -5.92 1.71
CA ASP A 15 -4.48 -4.49 1.42
C ASP A 15 -3.20 -3.92 2.05
N ILE A 16 -2.28 -3.48 1.23
CA ILE A 16 -0.98 -2.96 1.69
C ILE A 16 -0.95 -1.44 1.82
N HIS A 17 -2.06 -0.75 1.54
CA HIS A 17 -2.14 0.71 1.58
C HIS A 17 -3.52 1.18 2.05
N THR A 18 -3.60 1.61 3.32
CA THR A 18 -4.86 2.09 3.91
C THR A 18 -4.63 2.94 5.15
N HIS A 19 -5.45 3.99 5.31
CA HIS A 19 -5.43 4.97 6.41
C HIS A 19 -6.55 4.69 7.42
N ILE A 20 -6.74 3.41 7.75
CA ILE A 20 -7.79 2.97 8.68
C ILE A 20 -7.42 3.20 10.16
N LEU A 21 -6.17 3.55 10.49
CA LEU A 21 -5.74 3.76 11.87
C LEU A 21 -6.35 5.04 12.45
N PRO A 22 -7.09 5.00 13.58
CA PRO A 22 -7.91 6.12 14.00
C PRO A 22 -7.10 7.31 14.54
N GLY A 23 -7.42 8.53 14.05
CA GLY A 23 -6.95 9.80 14.60
C GLY A 23 -5.44 10.03 14.52
N VAL A 24 -4.81 9.61 13.42
CA VAL A 24 -3.35 9.76 13.22
C VAL A 24 -2.98 10.61 12.02
N ASP A 25 -3.82 10.63 10.99
CA ASP A 25 -3.63 11.36 9.74
C ASP A 25 -5.00 11.80 9.17
N ASP A 26 -5.11 12.01 7.87
CA ASP A 26 -6.34 12.36 7.15
C ASP A 26 -7.26 11.15 6.83
N GLY A 27 -6.95 9.99 7.39
CA GLY A 27 -7.77 8.78 7.29
C GLY A 27 -8.91 8.73 8.30
N ALA A 28 -9.12 7.58 8.95
CA ALA A 28 -10.18 7.40 9.92
C ALA A 28 -10.06 8.35 11.12
N GLU A 29 -11.09 9.16 11.37
CA GLU A 29 -11.12 10.15 12.47
C GLU A 29 -11.31 9.52 13.85
N SER A 30 -11.93 8.32 13.91
CA SER A 30 -12.30 7.67 15.16
C SER A 30 -12.27 6.15 15.07
N MET A 31 -12.18 5.49 16.24
CA MET A 31 -12.29 4.03 16.36
C MET A 31 -13.56 3.49 15.69
N MET A 32 -14.69 4.18 15.85
CA MET A 32 -15.94 3.77 15.25
C MET A 32 -15.89 3.81 13.72
N GLN A 33 -15.24 4.80 13.14
CA GLN A 33 -15.04 4.89 11.68
C GLN A 33 -14.09 3.79 11.20
N SER A 34 -12.97 3.55 11.89
CA SER A 34 -12.07 2.44 11.59
C SER A 34 -12.79 1.09 11.58
N ILE A 35 -13.68 0.85 12.54
CA ILE A 35 -14.48 -0.39 12.60
C ILE A 35 -15.46 -0.49 11.41
N ARG A 36 -16.10 0.62 11.01
CA ARG A 36 -16.94 0.61 9.80
C ARG A 36 -16.12 0.31 8.55
N MET A 37 -14.92 0.91 8.42
CA MET A 37 -14.00 0.61 7.33
C MET A 37 -13.57 -0.86 7.35
N ALA A 38 -13.20 -1.41 8.51
CA ALA A 38 -12.82 -2.82 8.64
C ALA A 38 -13.95 -3.77 8.22
N ARG A 39 -15.21 -3.45 8.55
CA ARG A 39 -16.37 -4.25 8.10
C ARG A 39 -16.54 -4.21 6.57
N ILE A 40 -16.40 -3.04 5.97
CA ILE A 40 -16.45 -2.89 4.51
C ILE A 40 -15.31 -3.70 3.88
N ALA A 41 -14.08 -3.56 4.37
CA ALA A 41 -12.92 -4.33 3.89
C ALA A 41 -13.19 -5.85 3.93
N ALA A 42 -13.71 -6.36 5.05
CA ALA A 42 -14.06 -7.77 5.18
C ALA A 42 -15.12 -8.21 4.18
N MET A 43 -16.17 -7.40 3.97
CA MET A 43 -17.22 -7.67 2.98
C MET A 43 -16.69 -7.67 1.53
N GLU A 44 -15.65 -6.91 1.26
CA GLU A 44 -14.94 -6.85 -0.03
C GLU A 44 -13.92 -7.98 -0.22
N GLY A 45 -13.79 -8.90 0.75
CA GLY A 45 -12.87 -10.03 0.69
C GLY A 45 -11.46 -9.77 1.18
N ILE A 46 -11.18 -8.60 1.77
CA ILE A 46 -9.91 -8.31 2.42
C ILE A 46 -9.86 -9.06 3.76
N SER A 47 -8.76 -9.77 4.00
CA SER A 47 -8.55 -10.52 5.25
C SER A 47 -7.36 -10.00 6.06
N ARG A 48 -6.45 -9.27 5.41
CA ARG A 48 -5.27 -8.68 6.02
C ARG A 48 -5.08 -7.25 5.54
N ILE A 49 -4.66 -6.39 6.45
CA ILE A 49 -4.43 -4.96 6.19
C ILE A 49 -3.07 -4.57 6.78
N ILE A 50 -2.20 -4.00 5.96
CA ILE A 50 -1.04 -3.25 6.46
C ILE A 50 -1.48 -1.80 6.63
N LEU A 51 -1.40 -1.31 7.84
CA LEU A 51 -1.70 0.08 8.18
C LEU A 51 -0.62 0.99 7.61
N THR A 52 -1.01 2.03 6.89
CA THR A 52 -0.05 2.94 6.27
C THR A 52 -0.36 4.41 6.58
N PRO A 53 -0.47 4.79 7.87
CA PRO A 53 -0.61 6.20 8.18
C PRO A 53 0.58 6.98 7.65
N HIS A 54 0.35 8.23 7.25
CA HIS A 54 1.41 9.09 6.76
C HIS A 54 2.51 9.31 7.80
N GLN A 55 3.76 9.08 7.39
CA GLN A 55 4.95 9.46 8.15
C GLN A 55 5.84 10.40 7.32
N ARG A 56 6.26 11.49 7.95
CA ARG A 56 7.03 12.57 7.32
C ARG A 56 8.18 12.99 8.21
N ALA A 57 9.34 13.24 7.62
CA ALA A 57 10.50 13.75 8.33
C ALA A 57 10.35 15.23 8.75
N ASP A 58 9.58 16.00 7.99
CA ASP A 58 9.43 17.47 8.12
C ASP A 58 8.27 17.91 9.02
N ARG A 59 7.47 16.98 9.51
CA ARG A 59 6.29 17.27 10.36
C ARG A 59 6.17 16.30 11.52
N ARG A 60 5.44 16.76 12.55
CA ARG A 60 5.07 15.89 13.66
C ARG A 60 4.06 14.86 13.17
N CYS A 61 4.47 13.59 13.15
CA CYS A 61 3.62 12.44 12.83
C CYS A 61 3.61 11.45 14.00
N VAL A 62 2.75 10.45 13.92
CA VAL A 62 2.70 9.39 14.93
C VAL A 62 4.00 8.56 14.89
N SER A 63 4.58 8.27 16.06
CA SER A 63 5.80 7.45 16.12
C SER A 63 5.49 5.97 15.85
N PRO A 64 6.50 5.16 15.47
CA PRO A 64 6.35 3.72 15.30
C PRO A 64 5.65 3.03 16.48
N GLU A 65 6.05 3.35 17.72
CA GLU A 65 5.43 2.82 18.94
C GLU A 65 3.97 3.28 19.08
N GLY A 66 3.69 4.51 18.66
CA GLY A 66 2.35 5.08 18.62
C GLY A 66 1.44 4.34 17.65
N ILE A 67 1.96 4.00 16.45
CA ILE A 67 1.25 3.18 15.45
C ILE A 67 0.95 1.79 16.02
N VAL A 68 1.97 1.10 16.54
CA VAL A 68 1.82 -0.25 17.10
C VAL A 68 0.82 -0.28 18.26
N ARG A 69 0.87 0.70 19.15
CA ARG A 69 -0.08 0.80 20.27
C ARG A 69 -1.51 0.98 19.79
N ARG A 70 -1.76 1.88 18.83
CA ARG A 70 -3.10 2.11 18.27
C ARG A 70 -3.60 0.93 17.45
N MET A 71 -2.71 0.28 16.69
CA MET A 71 -3.02 -0.94 15.97
C MET A 71 -3.54 -2.03 16.92
N LYS A 72 -2.88 -2.24 18.06
CA LYS A 72 -3.33 -3.24 19.05
C LYS A 72 -4.73 -2.94 19.55
N LEU A 73 -5.02 -1.68 19.91
CA LEU A 73 -6.36 -1.28 20.35
C LEU A 73 -7.43 -1.47 19.26
N LEU A 74 -7.08 -1.15 18.00
CA LEU A 74 -7.98 -1.37 16.87
C LEU A 74 -8.18 -2.88 16.61
N GLN A 75 -7.12 -3.69 16.71
CA GLN A 75 -7.24 -5.15 16.54
C GLN A 75 -8.11 -5.78 17.63
N GLU A 76 -7.93 -5.38 18.90
CA GLU A 76 -8.78 -5.86 20.02
C GLU A 76 -10.25 -5.57 19.76
N GLU A 77 -10.57 -4.38 19.23
CA GLU A 77 -11.94 -4.01 18.91
C GLU A 77 -12.49 -4.79 17.69
N ILE A 78 -11.66 -5.00 16.66
CA ILE A 78 -11.97 -5.85 15.49
C ILE A 78 -12.29 -7.29 15.95
N ASP A 79 -11.45 -7.85 16.81
CA ASP A 79 -11.61 -9.21 17.35
C ASP A 79 -12.88 -9.30 18.21
N ARG A 80 -13.14 -8.33 19.07
CA ARG A 80 -14.35 -8.24 19.90
C ARG A 80 -15.62 -8.25 19.06
N GLN A 81 -15.58 -7.60 17.89
CA GLN A 81 -16.70 -7.56 16.94
C GLN A 81 -16.70 -8.70 15.92
N LYS A 82 -15.77 -9.66 16.06
CA LYS A 82 -15.63 -10.84 15.18
C LYS A 82 -15.50 -10.48 13.69
N ILE A 83 -14.83 -9.35 13.38
CA ILE A 83 -14.54 -8.97 12.01
C ILE A 83 -13.30 -9.77 11.58
N PRO A 84 -13.33 -10.52 10.46
CA PRO A 84 -12.23 -11.41 10.05
C PRO A 84 -11.08 -10.66 9.38
N ILE A 85 -10.52 -9.63 10.05
CA ILE A 85 -9.41 -8.82 9.57
C ILE A 85 -8.22 -8.93 10.53
N ARG A 86 -7.03 -9.18 9.97
CA ARG A 86 -5.77 -9.10 10.70
C ARG A 86 -4.99 -7.86 10.27
N LEU A 87 -4.55 -7.06 11.26
CA LEU A 87 -3.77 -5.84 11.04
C LEU A 87 -2.27 -6.10 11.18
N TYR A 88 -1.50 -5.37 10.39
CA TYR A 88 -0.03 -5.31 10.44
C TYR A 88 0.42 -3.85 10.48
N PRO A 89 1.49 -3.52 11.20
CA PRO A 89 1.97 -2.16 11.27
C PRO A 89 2.75 -1.79 10.01
N GLY A 90 2.72 -0.52 9.65
CA GLY A 90 3.48 0.05 8.54
C GLY A 90 3.26 1.55 8.46
N SER A 91 3.74 2.16 7.41
CA SER A 91 3.49 3.56 7.10
C SER A 91 3.62 3.85 5.61
N GLU A 92 2.97 4.93 5.16
CA GLU A 92 3.25 5.60 3.91
C GLU A 92 4.23 6.76 4.18
N LEU A 93 5.39 6.66 3.56
CA LEU A 93 6.50 7.59 3.77
C LEU A 93 6.44 8.72 2.74
N PHE A 94 6.22 9.94 3.17
CA PHE A 94 6.39 11.08 2.28
C PHE A 94 7.88 11.38 2.11
N TYR A 95 8.40 11.16 0.89
CA TYR A 95 9.82 11.25 0.63
C TYR A 95 10.38 12.67 0.84
N ARG A 96 11.47 12.74 1.57
CA ARG A 96 12.41 13.86 1.70
C ARG A 96 13.81 13.30 1.92
N HIS A 97 14.84 14.01 1.49
CA HIS A 97 16.22 13.62 1.79
C HIS A 97 16.40 13.39 3.29
N GLY A 98 17.07 12.31 3.65
CA GLY A 98 17.30 11.91 5.04
C GLY A 98 16.22 10.97 5.61
N ILE A 99 15.19 10.62 4.83
CA ILE A 99 14.17 9.67 5.27
C ILE A 99 14.74 8.25 5.37
N GLU A 100 15.69 7.90 4.52
CA GLU A 100 16.39 6.62 4.50
C GLU A 100 17.18 6.38 5.79
N GLU A 101 17.84 7.40 6.33
CA GLU A 101 18.55 7.33 7.61
C GLU A 101 17.57 7.19 8.79
N LEU A 102 16.43 7.88 8.74
CA LEU A 102 15.39 7.76 9.76
C LEU A 102 14.75 6.38 9.74
N LEU A 103 14.53 5.83 8.57
CA LEU A 103 13.98 4.50 8.38
C LEU A 103 14.97 3.43 8.88
N ALA A 104 16.25 3.53 8.52
CA ALA A 104 17.32 2.64 8.99
C ALA A 104 17.52 2.72 10.51
N ALA A 105 17.28 3.89 11.11
CA ALA A 105 17.32 4.09 12.56
C ALA A 105 16.04 3.64 13.29
N GLY A 106 15.05 3.09 12.59
CA GLY A 106 13.76 2.65 13.17
C GLY A 106 12.87 3.79 13.67
N LYS A 107 13.14 5.03 13.26
CA LYS A 107 12.31 6.21 13.58
C LYS A 107 11.09 6.36 12.69
N LEU A 108 11.08 5.66 11.57
CA LEU A 108 9.97 5.50 10.64
C LEU A 108 9.74 4.01 10.40
N MET A 109 8.59 3.65 9.82
CA MET A 109 8.21 2.24 9.68
C MET A 109 8.26 1.77 8.23
N THR A 110 8.76 0.55 8.04
CA THR A 110 8.54 -0.25 6.84
C THR A 110 7.20 -0.97 6.90
N LEU A 111 6.78 -1.61 5.81
CA LEU A 111 5.55 -2.40 5.76
C LEU A 111 5.73 -3.71 6.54
N ALA A 112 4.93 -3.91 7.57
CA ALA A 112 4.90 -5.12 8.40
C ALA A 112 6.26 -5.52 9.02
N GLY A 113 7.19 -4.57 9.15
CA GLY A 113 8.56 -4.84 9.63
C GLY A 113 9.46 -5.56 8.62
N SER A 114 9.04 -5.63 7.36
CA SER A 114 9.82 -6.19 6.24
C SER A 114 10.83 -5.18 5.69
N SER A 115 11.61 -5.55 4.69
CA SER A 115 12.46 -4.63 3.93
C SER A 115 11.69 -3.70 2.98
N TYR A 116 10.40 -3.94 2.76
CA TYR A 116 9.56 -3.13 1.88
C TYR A 116 9.12 -1.82 2.55
N CYS A 117 9.24 -0.71 1.83
CA CYS A 117 8.74 0.60 2.25
C CYS A 117 7.81 1.20 1.19
N LEU A 118 6.64 1.65 1.63
CA LEU A 118 5.70 2.37 0.78
C LEU A 118 6.08 3.84 0.80
N VAL A 119 6.35 4.42 -0.37
CA VAL A 119 6.84 5.79 -0.47
C VAL A 119 6.03 6.60 -1.45
N GLU A 120 5.68 7.82 -1.05
CA GLU A 120 5.01 8.81 -1.89
C GLU A 120 5.86 10.06 -2.08
N PHE A 121 5.59 10.77 -3.17
CA PHE A 121 6.14 12.08 -3.52
C PHE A 121 4.99 13.03 -3.85
N PHE A 122 5.28 14.29 -4.11
CA PHE A 122 4.27 15.15 -4.74
C PHE A 122 3.93 14.63 -6.16
N PRO A 123 2.64 14.67 -6.58
CA PRO A 123 2.23 14.20 -7.91
C PRO A 123 2.96 14.88 -9.07
N GLU A 124 3.33 16.15 -8.88
CA GLU A 124 4.05 16.98 -9.86
C GLU A 124 5.57 16.95 -9.69
N GLU A 125 6.09 16.05 -8.82
CA GLU A 125 7.52 16.00 -8.51
C GLU A 125 8.37 15.67 -9.75
N ASN A 126 9.58 16.21 -9.75
CA ASN A 126 10.53 15.99 -10.83
C ASN A 126 10.95 14.51 -10.93
N TYR A 127 11.00 13.98 -12.15
CA TYR A 127 11.40 12.60 -12.41
C TYR A 127 12.75 12.23 -11.78
N ALA A 128 13.76 13.10 -11.93
CA ALA A 128 15.09 12.85 -11.39
C ALA A 128 15.07 12.75 -9.85
N TYR A 129 14.29 13.62 -9.19
CA TYR A 129 14.16 13.58 -7.73
C TYR A 129 13.49 12.29 -7.24
N ILE A 130 12.43 11.82 -7.94
CA ILE A 130 11.77 10.53 -7.64
C ILE A 130 12.77 9.38 -7.83
N ARG A 131 13.45 9.33 -8.98
CA ARG A 131 14.47 8.31 -9.27
C ARG A 131 15.56 8.27 -8.22
N ASP A 132 16.13 9.43 -7.89
CA ASP A 132 17.24 9.52 -6.95
C ASP A 132 16.79 9.12 -5.53
N GLY A 133 15.58 9.50 -5.13
CA GLY A 133 14.98 9.08 -3.87
C GLY A 133 14.77 7.56 -3.76
N LEU A 134 14.23 6.95 -4.81
CA LEU A 134 14.05 5.49 -4.87
C LEU A 134 15.40 4.76 -4.85
N ASN A 135 16.39 5.24 -5.60
CA ASN A 135 17.75 4.68 -5.59
C ASN A 135 18.41 4.77 -4.21
N ARG A 136 18.22 5.89 -3.50
CA ARG A 136 18.76 6.04 -2.13
C ARG A 136 18.12 5.04 -1.18
N LEU A 137 16.80 4.87 -1.19
CA LEU A 137 16.12 3.85 -0.38
C LEU A 137 16.66 2.45 -0.69
N SER A 138 16.82 2.12 -1.97
CA SER A 138 17.40 0.83 -2.40
C SER A 138 18.85 0.67 -1.91
N SER A 139 19.66 1.73 -1.94
CA SER A 139 21.06 1.69 -1.48
C SER A 139 21.20 1.46 0.04
N PHE A 140 20.14 1.76 0.81
CA PHE A 140 20.04 1.47 2.25
C PHE A 140 19.49 0.07 2.54
N GLY A 141 19.25 -0.74 1.50
CA GLY A 141 18.76 -2.12 1.62
C GLY A 141 17.25 -2.24 1.70
N PHE A 142 16.50 -1.15 1.47
CA PHE A 142 15.04 -1.19 1.39
C PHE A 142 14.57 -1.55 -0.02
N ARG A 143 13.35 -2.07 -0.11
CA ARG A 143 12.63 -2.35 -1.35
C ARG A 143 11.50 -1.34 -1.52
N PRO A 144 11.74 -0.22 -2.22
CA PRO A 144 10.74 0.84 -2.32
C PRO A 144 9.57 0.43 -3.22
N ILE A 145 8.35 0.65 -2.71
CA ILE A 145 7.10 0.57 -3.44
C ILE A 145 6.63 2.01 -3.66
N LEU A 146 6.57 2.46 -4.92
CA LEU A 146 6.00 3.75 -5.26
C LEU A 146 4.49 3.69 -5.11
N ALA A 147 3.95 4.42 -4.14
CA ALA A 147 2.53 4.49 -3.84
C ALA A 147 1.77 5.16 -4.98
N HIS A 148 0.54 4.66 -5.28
CA HIS A 148 -0.37 5.23 -6.28
C HIS A 148 0.31 5.79 -7.54
N ALA A 149 1.14 4.93 -8.18
CA ALA A 149 2.01 5.29 -9.31
C ALA A 149 1.27 5.98 -10.48
N GLU A 150 -0.04 5.79 -10.61
CA GLU A 150 -0.88 6.44 -11.61
C GLU A 150 -1.04 7.96 -11.38
N ARG A 151 -0.72 8.47 -10.17
CA ARG A 151 -0.87 9.90 -9.85
C ARG A 151 0.26 10.75 -10.41
N TYR A 152 1.46 10.18 -10.58
CA TYR A 152 2.64 10.94 -11.01
C TYR A 152 2.60 11.22 -12.51
N GLU A 153 2.53 12.49 -12.89
CA GLU A 153 2.46 12.89 -14.28
C GLU A 153 3.73 12.48 -15.03
N ARG A 154 4.90 12.86 -14.50
CA ARG A 154 6.20 12.58 -15.13
C ARG A 154 6.53 11.10 -15.27
N ILE A 155 6.03 10.26 -14.38
CA ILE A 155 6.23 8.80 -14.44
C ILE A 155 5.36 8.19 -15.54
N ASN A 156 4.17 8.76 -15.79
CA ASN A 156 3.22 8.26 -16.78
C ASN A 156 3.41 8.84 -18.18
N GLU A 157 4.40 9.73 -18.39
CA GLU A 157 4.84 10.19 -19.70
C GLU A 157 5.65 9.10 -20.39
N GLU A 158 5.48 8.97 -21.73
CA GLU A 158 6.25 8.04 -22.59
C GLU A 158 6.54 6.67 -21.93
N ASP A 159 7.82 6.29 -21.88
CA ASP A 159 8.33 5.03 -21.29
C ASP A 159 8.97 5.22 -19.89
N HIS A 160 8.78 6.40 -19.28
CA HIS A 160 9.42 6.75 -18.02
C HIS A 160 9.13 5.74 -16.89
N ALA A 161 7.93 5.18 -16.82
CA ALA A 161 7.61 4.18 -15.80
C ALA A 161 8.46 2.91 -15.93
N ALA A 162 8.64 2.39 -17.14
CA ALA A 162 9.48 1.22 -17.38
C ALA A 162 10.96 1.54 -17.12
N GLU A 163 11.41 2.71 -17.52
CA GLU A 163 12.77 3.18 -17.29
C GLU A 163 13.07 3.34 -15.80
N LEU A 164 12.18 3.98 -15.04
CA LEU A 164 12.34 4.17 -13.59
C LEU A 164 12.47 2.83 -12.87
N LYS A 165 11.58 1.87 -13.18
CA LYS A 165 11.62 0.52 -12.61
C LYS A 165 12.94 -0.19 -12.91
N ARG A 166 13.42 -0.10 -14.16
CA ARG A 166 14.70 -0.67 -14.59
C ARG A 166 15.91 -0.03 -13.89
N GLN A 167 15.88 1.29 -13.67
CA GLN A 167 16.98 2.04 -13.05
C GLN A 167 17.06 1.88 -11.53
N THR A 168 15.91 1.71 -10.86
CA THR A 168 15.83 1.77 -9.40
C THR A 168 15.45 0.44 -8.76
N GLY A 169 14.92 -0.52 -9.53
CA GLY A 169 14.34 -1.74 -8.99
C GLY A 169 13.07 -1.52 -8.16
N CYS A 170 12.48 -0.31 -8.20
CA CYS A 170 11.26 -0.02 -7.43
C CYS A 170 10.06 -0.83 -7.93
N LEU A 171 9.12 -1.02 -7.04
CA LEU A 171 7.84 -1.67 -7.31
C LEU A 171 6.73 -0.62 -7.38
N TYR A 172 5.66 -0.92 -8.11
CA TYR A 172 4.55 0.00 -8.28
C TYR A 172 3.28 -0.51 -7.63
N GLN A 173 2.69 0.32 -6.78
CA GLN A 173 1.33 0.15 -6.31
C GLN A 173 0.41 1.11 -7.04
N VAL A 174 -0.75 0.63 -7.51
CA VAL A 174 -1.84 1.43 -8.07
C VAL A 174 -3.12 1.25 -7.24
N ASN A 175 -3.97 2.28 -7.24
CA ASN A 175 -5.22 2.24 -6.49
C ASN A 175 -6.30 1.44 -7.22
N ALA A 176 -7.03 0.58 -6.49
CA ALA A 176 -8.13 -0.21 -7.01
C ALA A 176 -9.22 0.66 -7.67
N GLY A 177 -9.57 1.78 -7.02
CA GLY A 177 -10.52 2.76 -7.54
C GLY A 177 -10.05 3.46 -8.83
N ALA A 178 -8.74 3.62 -9.02
CA ALA A 178 -8.19 4.16 -10.27
C ALA A 178 -8.43 3.17 -11.43
N LEU A 179 -8.10 1.90 -11.26
CA LEU A 179 -8.31 0.87 -12.28
C LEU A 179 -9.78 0.74 -12.72
N THR A 180 -10.71 0.83 -11.77
CA THR A 180 -12.17 0.74 -12.04
C THR A 180 -12.76 2.04 -12.55
N GLY A 181 -12.06 3.17 -12.35
CA GLY A 181 -12.46 4.50 -12.82
C GLY A 181 -13.23 5.33 -11.81
N GLU A 182 -13.30 4.91 -10.56
CA GLU A 182 -13.93 5.65 -9.46
C GLU A 182 -13.18 6.94 -9.14
N ASN A 183 -11.87 6.96 -9.38
CA ASN A 183 -11.00 8.13 -9.15
C ASN A 183 -10.83 9.02 -10.41
N GLY A 184 -11.66 8.83 -11.44
CA GLY A 184 -11.66 9.64 -12.65
C GLY A 184 -10.90 9.05 -13.83
N PHE A 185 -11.08 9.69 -15.00
CA PHE A 185 -10.63 9.14 -16.28
C PHE A 185 -9.09 9.11 -16.39
N THR A 186 -8.41 10.15 -15.98
CA THR A 186 -6.95 10.27 -16.12
C THR A 186 -6.23 9.14 -15.36
N TRP A 187 -6.55 8.93 -14.09
CA TRP A 187 -5.94 7.88 -13.28
C TRP A 187 -6.32 6.48 -13.76
N LYS A 188 -7.57 6.32 -14.25
CA LYS A 188 -7.99 5.08 -14.91
C LYS A 188 -7.14 4.77 -16.15
N SER A 189 -6.90 5.77 -17.00
CA SER A 189 -6.08 5.59 -18.20
C SER A 189 -4.65 5.21 -17.85
N ARG A 190 -4.04 5.94 -16.90
CA ARG A 190 -2.66 5.73 -16.45
C ARG A 190 -2.48 4.37 -15.75
N SER A 191 -3.34 4.02 -14.79
CA SER A 191 -3.26 2.73 -14.08
C SER A 191 -3.41 1.55 -15.02
N ARG A 192 -4.31 1.65 -16.00
CA ARG A 192 -4.49 0.60 -17.03
C ARG A 192 -3.33 0.51 -18.01
N LYS A 193 -2.69 1.64 -18.36
CA LYS A 193 -1.46 1.65 -19.16
C LYS A 193 -0.34 0.94 -18.42
N LEU A 194 -0.12 1.28 -17.13
CA LEU A 194 0.87 0.61 -16.28
C LEU A 194 0.62 -0.90 -16.19
N LEU A 195 -0.61 -1.30 -15.93
CA LEU A 195 -1.00 -2.72 -15.83
C LEU A 195 -0.80 -3.46 -17.16
N LYS A 196 -1.23 -2.89 -18.28
CA LYS A 196 -1.06 -3.48 -19.62
C LYS A 196 0.42 -3.72 -19.97
N ASN A 197 1.30 -2.85 -19.48
CA ASN A 197 2.75 -2.94 -19.69
C ASN A 197 3.45 -3.87 -18.68
N GLY A 198 2.70 -4.56 -17.80
CA GLY A 198 3.28 -5.46 -16.78
C GLY A 198 4.10 -4.75 -15.72
N LEU A 199 3.82 -3.48 -15.45
CA LEU A 199 4.61 -2.66 -14.52
C LEU A 199 4.02 -2.62 -13.11
N VAL A 200 2.77 -3.03 -12.92
CA VAL A 200 2.07 -3.01 -11.62
C VAL A 200 2.43 -4.24 -10.82
N ASP A 201 2.91 -4.05 -9.60
CA ASP A 201 3.23 -5.13 -8.68
C ASP A 201 2.17 -5.32 -7.60
N PHE A 202 1.47 -4.23 -7.23
CA PHE A 202 0.47 -4.24 -6.17
C PHE A 202 -0.77 -3.43 -6.56
N ILE A 203 -1.91 -3.90 -6.11
CA ILE A 203 -3.15 -3.13 -6.13
C ILE A 203 -3.65 -3.03 -4.69
N ALA A 204 -3.94 -1.80 -4.23
CA ALA A 204 -4.37 -1.52 -2.87
C ALA A 204 -5.51 -0.50 -2.87
N THR A 205 -6.14 -0.27 -1.72
CA THR A 205 -7.31 0.61 -1.67
C THR A 205 -6.97 2.08 -1.51
N ASP A 206 -5.93 2.41 -0.78
CA ASP A 206 -5.62 3.77 -0.33
C ASP A 206 -6.85 4.40 0.40
N ALA A 207 -7.51 3.57 1.24
CA ALA A 207 -8.77 3.92 1.85
C ALA A 207 -8.59 4.89 3.02
N HIS A 208 -9.42 5.96 3.05
CA HIS A 208 -9.37 7.00 4.09
C HIS A 208 -10.68 7.13 4.87
N ASN A 209 -11.78 6.63 4.32
CA ASN A 209 -13.10 6.72 4.96
C ASN A 209 -13.99 5.54 4.51
N GLU A 210 -15.22 5.52 5.01
CA GLU A 210 -16.19 4.49 4.64
C GLU A 210 -17.02 4.81 3.38
N LYS A 211 -16.83 5.98 2.76
CA LYS A 211 -17.65 6.50 1.64
C LYS A 211 -16.87 6.56 0.34
N GLU A 212 -16.39 7.77 -0.05
CA GLU A 212 -15.78 8.02 -1.37
C GLU A 212 -14.42 7.31 -1.53
N ARG A 213 -13.63 7.30 -0.45
CA ARG A 213 -12.33 6.61 -0.39
C ARG A 213 -12.41 5.40 0.53
N GLY A 214 -13.41 4.54 0.28
CA GLY A 214 -13.64 3.34 1.09
C GLY A 214 -12.69 2.17 0.73
N PRO A 215 -12.51 1.20 1.64
CA PRO A 215 -11.68 0.02 1.41
C PRO A 215 -12.39 -0.99 0.50
N ARG A 216 -12.65 -0.58 -0.76
CA ARG A 216 -13.38 -1.35 -1.76
C ARG A 216 -12.43 -1.91 -2.80
N ILE A 217 -12.31 -3.22 -2.86
CA ILE A 217 -11.42 -3.93 -3.78
C ILE A 217 -12.16 -4.96 -4.66
N GLY A 218 -13.35 -5.39 -4.25
CA GLY A 218 -14.10 -6.46 -4.90
C GLY A 218 -14.39 -6.20 -6.37
N ARG A 219 -14.86 -4.97 -6.70
CA ARG A 219 -15.09 -4.57 -8.11
C ARG A 219 -13.81 -4.62 -8.94
N CYS A 220 -12.67 -4.24 -8.34
CA CYS A 220 -11.37 -4.33 -9.00
C CYS A 220 -10.94 -5.78 -9.18
N ALA A 221 -11.14 -6.62 -8.18
CA ALA A 221 -10.85 -8.05 -8.24
C ALA A 221 -11.65 -8.75 -9.35
N ASP A 222 -12.95 -8.48 -9.44
CA ASP A 222 -13.81 -9.01 -10.51
C ASP A 222 -13.36 -8.54 -11.91
N TRP A 223 -12.96 -7.27 -12.01
CA TRP A 223 -12.47 -6.71 -13.26
C TRP A 223 -11.15 -7.37 -13.70
N LEU A 224 -10.19 -7.56 -12.75
CA LEU A 224 -8.93 -8.26 -13.02
C LEU A 224 -9.16 -9.69 -13.48
N GLU A 225 -10.00 -10.43 -12.77
CA GLU A 225 -10.30 -11.83 -13.11
C GLU A 225 -10.89 -11.96 -14.52
N LYS A 226 -11.84 -11.10 -14.87
CA LYS A 226 -12.47 -11.08 -16.20
C LYS A 226 -11.51 -10.68 -17.33
N ARG A 227 -10.47 -9.88 -17.05
CA ARG A 227 -9.56 -9.34 -18.07
C ARG A 227 -8.24 -10.06 -18.16
N LEU A 228 -7.71 -10.54 -17.05
CA LEU A 228 -6.36 -11.10 -16.94
C LEU A 228 -6.35 -12.54 -16.38
N GLY A 229 -7.49 -13.00 -15.86
CA GLY A 229 -7.63 -14.32 -15.26
C GLY A 229 -7.36 -14.35 -13.75
N GLU A 230 -7.75 -15.48 -13.13
CA GLU A 230 -7.63 -15.69 -11.68
C GLU A 230 -6.18 -15.64 -11.18
N ALA A 231 -5.24 -16.18 -11.96
CA ALA A 231 -3.83 -16.22 -11.59
C ALA A 231 -3.26 -14.82 -11.37
N GLU A 232 -3.51 -13.89 -12.31
CA GLU A 232 -3.02 -12.51 -12.22
C GLU A 232 -3.73 -11.74 -11.08
N ARG A 233 -5.04 -11.92 -10.94
CA ARG A 233 -5.78 -11.37 -9.80
C ARG A 233 -5.17 -11.82 -8.46
N LYS A 234 -4.90 -13.13 -8.33
CA LYS A 234 -4.27 -13.71 -7.14
C LYS A 234 -2.87 -13.15 -6.92
N HIS A 235 -2.09 -13.01 -7.98
CA HIS A 235 -0.73 -12.46 -7.94
C HIS A 235 -0.73 -11.04 -7.34
N LEU A 236 -1.56 -10.15 -7.90
CA LEU A 236 -1.59 -8.72 -7.54
C LEU A 236 -2.26 -8.41 -6.19
N LEU A 237 -3.28 -9.20 -5.79
CA LEU A 237 -4.10 -8.91 -4.59
C LEU A 237 -3.77 -9.80 -3.39
N THR A 238 -2.99 -10.86 -3.58
CA THR A 238 -2.69 -11.82 -2.50
C THR A 238 -1.23 -12.24 -2.50
N GLY A 239 -0.70 -12.71 -3.63
CA GLY A 239 0.65 -13.30 -3.74
C GLY A 239 1.76 -12.31 -3.43
N ASN A 240 1.84 -11.21 -4.20
CA ASN A 240 2.83 -10.16 -3.96
C ASN A 240 2.65 -9.49 -2.59
N PRO A 241 1.42 -9.11 -2.16
CA PRO A 241 1.20 -8.63 -0.80
C PRO A 241 1.63 -9.62 0.30
N ALA A 242 1.46 -10.93 0.08
CA ALA A 242 1.93 -11.95 1.01
C ALA A 242 3.45 -12.03 1.09
N ALA A 243 4.15 -11.79 -0.03
CA ALA A 243 5.61 -11.70 -0.03
C ALA A 243 6.11 -10.53 0.83
N VAL A 244 5.42 -9.38 0.80
CA VAL A 244 5.70 -8.24 1.70
C VAL A 244 5.56 -8.66 3.16
N LEU A 245 4.46 -9.35 3.53
CA LEU A 245 4.24 -9.82 4.90
C LEU A 245 5.29 -10.84 5.37
N ALA A 246 5.87 -11.59 4.45
CA ALA A 246 6.86 -12.62 4.73
C ALA A 246 8.31 -12.16 4.48
N ASP A 247 8.52 -10.89 4.12
CA ASP A 247 9.80 -10.30 3.71
C ASP A 247 10.54 -11.11 2.63
N ARG A 248 9.80 -11.64 1.64
CA ARG A 248 10.37 -12.41 0.51
C ARG A 248 10.48 -11.53 -0.73
N GLU A 249 11.40 -11.88 -1.63
CA GLU A 249 11.49 -11.27 -2.97
C GLU A 249 10.28 -11.64 -3.84
N LEU A 250 9.93 -10.71 -4.76
CA LEU A 250 8.90 -10.91 -5.79
C LEU A 250 9.51 -11.52 -7.04
#